data_377d6005be067a1c4e41cfce66b90818
#
_entry.id   377d6005be067a1c4e41cfce66b90818
#
_cell.length_a   1.000
_cell.length_b   1.000
_cell.length_c   1.000
_cell.angle_alpha   90.00
_cell.angle_beta   90.00
_cell.angle_gamma   90.00
#
_symmetry.space_group_name_H-M   'P 1'
#
loop_
_entity.id
_entity.type
_entity.pdbx_description
1 polymer ?
#
loop_
_entity_poly.entity_id
_entity_poly.type
_entity_poly.pdbx_seq_one_letter_code
_entity_poly.pdbx_strand_id
1 'polypeptide(L)'
;KIQVAAIGLAGENRVYMASIEQGRSSASRLGLGAVMGDKGLKAIAVRGTKDINVARPAEFMQLCNEVLQYIKVRAPNLIPEVMPILAGLGSPQEMAHYDEKWHTENFMWGNARVRRKGFWNDEIEKMWKNTLETVRTRLISCYNCPIKCGAIISVPGVSTYMMKCFTKLTYAMAAFVDDSEFGFKIAQRATEYGVDGFSMPQTMAFAFELREAGILTDADFEGCPSDNQGRFYWLLDRIVRREGIGDVLANGTYWAAKQIGKGAEEYAHNNIKKHEQLPLKLGMLNPIYFLMYCTGEKCNITQIEGNFPQAPFSTMELRQAFVKDWVQAPNDKFKQWVLEWEARGERSMPFYPPVDACCEIVDWQEKMHHIDDALGLCAGLSSFPLKPPYHIHNLPHFISAATGMDMDEDGLTHIFNRNRNLVRAINVRRGLRRADETPPEDHWKKRFPELEKQLLDAYYKFKGWNEDGIPTKEYLHHVGLDYVAEDFIKRGILTDNGGAPSKEASTQTDKN
;
A
#
# COMPACT_ATOMS: atom_id res chain seq x y z
N LYS A 1 -31.13 1.59 -3.18
CA LYS A 1 -30.05 1.70 -4.16
C LYS A 1 -29.25 0.41 -4.18
N ILE A 2 -28.93 -0.13 -5.36
CA ILE A 2 -28.11 -1.34 -5.47
C ILE A 2 -26.66 -0.91 -5.53
N GLN A 3 -25.78 -1.62 -4.80
CA GLN A 3 -24.33 -1.50 -4.90
C GLN A 3 -23.79 -2.76 -5.59
N VAL A 4 -22.82 -2.59 -6.47
CA VAL A 4 -22.23 -3.68 -7.24
C VAL A 4 -20.71 -3.60 -7.14
N ALA A 5 -20.09 -4.71 -6.77
CA ALA A 5 -18.66 -4.94 -6.89
C ALA A 5 -18.43 -5.95 -8.02
N ALA A 6 -17.58 -5.63 -8.97
CA ALA A 6 -17.39 -6.44 -10.18
C ALA A 6 -15.92 -6.51 -10.60
N ILE A 7 -15.57 -7.56 -11.31
CA ILE A 7 -14.28 -7.67 -12.00
C ILE A 7 -14.42 -7.22 -13.45
N GLY A 8 -13.35 -6.65 -13.99
CA GLY A 8 -13.21 -6.34 -15.41
C GLY A 8 -12.65 -7.53 -16.20
N LEU A 9 -12.31 -7.28 -17.45
CA LEU A 9 -11.74 -8.28 -18.37
C LEU A 9 -10.45 -8.92 -17.79
N ALA A 10 -9.63 -8.13 -17.09
CA ALA A 10 -8.43 -8.65 -16.45
C ALA A 10 -8.72 -9.72 -15.39
N GLY A 11 -9.80 -9.54 -14.61
CA GLY A 11 -10.23 -10.55 -13.64
C GLY A 11 -10.74 -11.83 -14.33
N GLU A 12 -11.54 -11.70 -15.38
CA GLU A 12 -12.00 -12.84 -16.18
C GLU A 12 -10.86 -13.65 -16.78
N ASN A 13 -9.81 -12.96 -17.24
CA ASN A 13 -8.60 -13.58 -17.78
C ASN A 13 -7.56 -13.94 -16.70
N ARG A 14 -7.90 -13.83 -15.42
CA ARG A 14 -7.03 -14.20 -14.29
C ARG A 14 -5.66 -13.51 -14.32
N VAL A 15 -5.64 -12.25 -14.72
CA VAL A 15 -4.45 -11.42 -14.62
C VAL A 15 -4.13 -11.17 -13.15
N TYR A 16 -2.92 -11.46 -12.69
CA TYR A 16 -2.55 -11.38 -11.26
C TYR A 16 -2.66 -9.98 -10.66
N MET A 17 -2.67 -8.96 -11.51
CA MET A 17 -2.89 -7.57 -11.12
C MET A 17 -4.36 -7.14 -11.21
N ALA A 18 -5.29 -8.07 -11.40
CA ALA A 18 -6.71 -7.74 -11.51
C ALA A 18 -7.31 -7.27 -10.19
N SER A 19 -8.15 -6.24 -10.28
CA SER A 19 -8.86 -5.62 -9.18
C SER A 19 -10.36 -5.96 -9.18
N ILE A 20 -11.01 -5.73 -8.03
CA ILE A 20 -12.47 -5.72 -7.91
C ILE A 20 -12.90 -4.27 -7.79
N GLU A 21 -13.77 -3.82 -8.68
CA GLU A 21 -14.19 -2.43 -8.79
C GLU A 21 -15.60 -2.22 -8.21
N GLN A 22 -15.76 -1.15 -7.41
CA GLN A 22 -17.04 -0.73 -6.87
C GLN A 22 -17.16 0.80 -6.93
N GLY A 23 -17.86 1.32 -7.94
CA GLY A 23 -17.95 2.77 -8.16
C GLY A 23 -16.57 3.41 -8.27
N ARG A 24 -16.24 4.30 -7.35
CA ARG A 24 -14.91 4.94 -7.29
C ARG A 24 -13.89 4.16 -6.44
N SER A 25 -14.28 3.11 -5.77
CA SER A 25 -13.41 2.31 -4.90
C SER A 25 -13.01 1.02 -5.59
N SER A 26 -11.83 0.52 -5.27
CA SER A 26 -11.36 -0.77 -5.75
C SER A 26 -10.65 -1.55 -4.66
N ALA A 27 -10.88 -2.86 -4.63
CA ALA A 27 -10.00 -3.80 -3.97
C ALA A 27 -8.91 -4.18 -4.99
N SER A 28 -7.91 -3.30 -5.08
CA SER A 28 -6.76 -3.45 -5.97
C SER A 28 -5.63 -4.17 -5.28
N ARG A 29 -4.65 -4.58 -6.09
CA ARG A 29 -3.45 -5.30 -5.69
C ARG A 29 -3.73 -6.70 -5.15
N LEU A 30 -2.69 -7.50 -5.02
CA LEU A 30 -2.75 -8.88 -4.52
C LEU A 30 -3.65 -9.83 -5.33
N GLY A 31 -4.16 -9.42 -6.50
CA GLY A 31 -4.85 -10.29 -7.44
C GLY A 31 -6.24 -10.75 -7.04
N LEU A 32 -6.93 -10.03 -6.16
CA LEU A 32 -8.28 -10.42 -5.71
C LEU A 32 -9.27 -10.55 -6.88
N GLY A 33 -9.14 -9.71 -7.91
CA GLY A 33 -9.94 -9.83 -9.13
C GLY A 33 -9.69 -11.13 -9.89
N ALA A 34 -8.44 -11.58 -9.94
CA ALA A 34 -8.09 -12.86 -10.57
C ALA A 34 -8.65 -14.05 -9.80
N VAL A 35 -8.64 -14.02 -8.46
CA VAL A 35 -9.27 -15.05 -7.62
C VAL A 35 -10.76 -15.11 -7.86
N MET A 36 -11.42 -13.97 -7.98
CA MET A 36 -12.85 -13.88 -8.28
C MET A 36 -13.17 -14.47 -9.66
N GLY A 37 -12.33 -14.13 -10.66
CA GLY A 37 -12.46 -14.69 -12.02
C GLY A 37 -12.19 -16.19 -12.10
N ASP A 38 -11.21 -16.70 -11.38
CA ASP A 38 -10.91 -18.14 -11.29
C ASP A 38 -12.07 -18.95 -10.69
N LYS A 39 -12.83 -18.34 -9.80
CA LYS A 39 -14.07 -18.92 -9.23
C LYS A 39 -15.31 -18.73 -10.12
N GLY A 40 -15.17 -18.18 -11.31
CA GLY A 40 -16.30 -17.89 -12.21
C GLY A 40 -17.27 -16.82 -11.68
N LEU A 41 -16.84 -15.99 -10.72
CA LEU A 41 -17.67 -14.96 -10.12
C LEU A 41 -17.41 -13.60 -10.76
N LYS A 42 -18.37 -13.10 -11.54
CA LYS A 42 -18.26 -11.82 -12.25
C LYS A 42 -18.52 -10.60 -11.35
N ALA A 43 -19.58 -10.68 -10.55
CA ALA A 43 -20.02 -9.56 -9.73
C ALA A 43 -20.81 -10.01 -8.50
N ILE A 44 -20.82 -9.15 -7.50
CA ILE A 44 -21.67 -9.25 -6.31
C ILE A 44 -22.53 -8.01 -6.25
N ALA A 45 -23.85 -8.17 -6.29
CA ALA A 45 -24.81 -7.08 -6.17
C ALA A 45 -25.55 -7.17 -4.84
N VAL A 46 -25.61 -6.08 -4.10
CA VAL A 46 -26.26 -6.02 -2.78
C VAL A 46 -27.27 -4.89 -2.73
N ARG A 47 -28.44 -5.19 -2.20
CA ARG A 47 -29.49 -4.23 -1.88
C ARG A 47 -29.95 -4.42 -0.44
N GLY A 48 -29.64 -3.46 0.42
CA GLY A 48 -30.19 -3.40 1.77
C GLY A 48 -31.59 -2.81 1.77
N THR A 49 -32.47 -3.38 2.56
CA THR A 49 -33.88 -2.93 2.74
C THR A 49 -34.23 -2.69 4.20
N LYS A 50 -33.33 -3.02 5.12
CA LYS A 50 -33.51 -2.84 6.56
C LYS A 50 -32.72 -1.64 7.04
N ASP A 51 -33.18 -1.01 8.10
CA ASP A 51 -32.45 0.03 8.81
C ASP A 51 -31.29 -0.56 9.61
N ILE A 52 -30.34 0.31 9.96
CA ILE A 52 -29.22 -0.04 10.84
C ILE A 52 -29.66 0.26 12.28
N ASN A 53 -29.60 -0.77 13.13
CA ASN A 53 -29.85 -0.60 14.55
C ASN A 53 -28.55 -0.14 15.24
N VAL A 54 -28.63 1.00 15.91
CA VAL A 54 -27.55 1.54 16.75
C VAL A 54 -27.96 1.34 18.20
N ALA A 55 -27.09 0.74 19.01
CA ALA A 55 -27.41 0.37 20.39
C ALA A 55 -27.71 1.58 21.27
N ARG A 56 -26.92 2.64 21.16
CA ARG A 56 -27.03 3.90 21.90
C ARG A 56 -27.07 5.10 20.94
N PRO A 57 -28.20 5.32 20.22
CA PRO A 57 -28.22 6.24 19.09
C PRO A 57 -27.96 7.71 19.48
N ALA A 58 -28.40 8.18 20.63
CA ALA A 58 -28.15 9.54 21.07
C ALA A 58 -26.66 9.80 21.34
N GLU A 59 -25.99 8.88 22.03
CA GLU A 59 -24.56 8.93 22.30
C GLU A 59 -23.76 8.85 21.00
N PHE A 60 -24.11 7.92 20.12
CA PHE A 60 -23.46 7.78 18.81
C PHE A 60 -23.59 9.05 17.98
N MET A 61 -24.75 9.68 17.94
CA MET A 61 -24.97 10.93 17.23
C MET A 61 -24.18 12.09 17.84
N GLN A 62 -24.03 12.14 19.16
CA GLN A 62 -23.18 13.13 19.81
C GLN A 62 -21.72 12.98 19.36
N LEU A 63 -21.17 11.78 19.44
CA LEU A 63 -19.81 11.46 18.97
C LEU A 63 -19.61 11.83 17.48
N CYS A 64 -20.58 11.50 16.63
CA CYS A 64 -20.56 11.90 15.22
C CYS A 64 -20.53 13.42 15.03
N ASN A 65 -21.32 14.17 15.81
CA ASN A 65 -21.33 15.62 15.74
C ASN A 65 -20.00 16.24 16.19
N GLU A 66 -19.36 15.70 17.22
CA GLU A 66 -18.04 16.13 17.67
C GLU A 66 -16.99 15.95 16.56
N VAL A 67 -17.00 14.78 15.89
CA VAL A 67 -16.14 14.51 14.73
C VAL A 67 -16.41 15.47 13.59
N LEU A 68 -17.67 15.73 13.26
CA LEU A 68 -18.04 16.67 12.21
C LEU A 68 -17.60 18.11 12.53
N GLN A 69 -17.70 18.54 13.77
CA GLN A 69 -17.18 19.84 14.19
C GLN A 69 -15.66 19.89 14.11
N TYR A 70 -14.99 18.83 14.54
CA TYR A 70 -13.53 18.71 14.38
C TYR A 70 -13.11 18.87 12.92
N ILE A 71 -13.75 18.14 12.00
CA ILE A 71 -13.47 18.23 10.56
C ILE A 71 -13.70 19.65 10.04
N LYS A 72 -14.79 20.29 10.41
CA LYS A 72 -15.12 21.65 9.96
C LYS A 72 -14.14 22.71 10.46
N VAL A 73 -13.70 22.61 11.71
CA VAL A 73 -12.87 23.64 12.36
C VAL A 73 -11.39 23.39 12.12
N ARG A 74 -10.97 22.13 12.17
CA ARG A 74 -9.55 21.74 12.14
C ARG A 74 -9.05 21.34 10.76
N ALA A 75 -9.95 21.01 9.85
CA ALA A 75 -9.63 20.55 8.51
C ALA A 75 -10.32 21.31 7.39
N PRO A 76 -10.62 22.62 7.49
CA PRO A 76 -11.28 23.36 6.41
C PRO A 76 -10.41 23.37 5.14
N ASN A 77 -9.09 23.25 5.28
CA ASN A 77 -8.12 23.24 4.19
C ASN A 77 -7.65 21.84 3.81
N LEU A 78 -8.11 20.81 4.50
CA LEU A 78 -7.71 19.42 4.22
C LEU A 78 -8.00 19.03 2.76
N ILE A 79 -9.06 19.55 2.20
CA ILE A 79 -9.51 19.23 0.86
C ILE A 79 -8.69 19.94 -0.23
N PRO A 80 -8.43 21.25 -0.16
CA PRO A 80 -7.60 21.95 -1.15
C PRO A 80 -6.12 21.59 -1.06
N GLU A 81 -5.60 21.29 0.13
CA GLU A 81 -4.16 21.04 0.35
C GLU A 81 -3.80 19.55 0.24
N VAL A 82 -4.66 18.66 0.73
CA VAL A 82 -4.44 17.20 0.68
C VAL A 82 -4.75 16.61 -0.67
N MET A 83 -5.70 17.17 -1.41
CA MET A 83 -6.01 16.65 -2.75
C MET A 83 -4.87 16.82 -3.76
N PRO A 84 -4.11 17.92 -3.79
CA PRO A 84 -2.86 17.96 -4.55
C PRO A 84 -1.82 16.97 -4.05
N ILE A 85 -1.78 16.69 -2.74
CA ILE A 85 -0.86 15.77 -2.09
C ILE A 85 -1.26 14.31 -2.35
N LEU A 86 -2.53 13.95 -2.20
CA LEU A 86 -3.07 12.63 -2.56
C LEU A 86 -3.15 12.44 -4.07
N ALA A 87 -3.21 13.52 -4.83
CA ALA A 87 -3.20 13.52 -6.28
C ALA A 87 -1.80 13.69 -6.88
N GLY A 88 -0.84 14.18 -6.11
CA GLY A 88 0.57 14.30 -6.41
C GLY A 88 1.35 13.73 -5.22
N LEU A 89 2.18 12.77 -5.46
CA LEU A 89 3.21 12.30 -4.56
C LEU A 89 4.04 13.49 -4.14
N GLY A 90 4.16 13.83 -2.91
CA GLY A 90 5.02 14.87 -2.42
C GLY A 90 5.64 15.84 -3.44
N SER A 91 5.97 17.01 -3.16
CA SER A 91 6.39 17.88 -4.26
C SER A 91 7.52 17.19 -5.06
N PRO A 92 7.51 17.22 -6.39
CA PRO A 92 8.63 16.73 -7.19
C PRO A 92 9.97 17.33 -6.80
N GLN A 93 9.98 18.51 -6.19
CA GLN A 93 11.17 19.12 -5.61
C GLN A 93 11.71 18.32 -4.43
N GLU A 94 10.87 17.77 -3.57
CA GLU A 94 11.33 16.86 -2.52
C GLU A 94 11.86 15.55 -3.11
N MET A 95 11.21 15.08 -4.17
CA MET A 95 11.65 13.88 -4.87
C MET A 95 12.96 14.09 -5.62
N ALA A 96 13.15 15.24 -6.27
CA ALA A 96 14.40 15.64 -6.89
C ALA A 96 15.52 15.85 -5.85
N HIS A 97 15.17 16.41 -4.69
CA HIS A 97 16.12 16.57 -3.58
C HIS A 97 16.60 15.21 -3.03
N TYR A 98 15.75 14.22 -2.97
CA TYR A 98 16.15 12.86 -2.62
C TYR A 98 17.03 12.23 -3.69
N ASP A 99 16.77 12.44 -4.96
CA ASP A 99 17.58 11.93 -6.07
C ASP A 99 18.98 12.59 -6.08
N GLU A 100 19.07 13.90 -5.95
CA GLU A 100 20.35 14.62 -5.85
C GLU A 100 21.17 14.22 -4.63
N LYS A 101 20.52 14.12 -3.47
CA LYS A 101 21.20 13.81 -2.20
C LYS A 101 21.69 12.36 -2.15
N TRP A 102 20.98 11.42 -2.80
CA TRP A 102 21.22 9.99 -2.68
C TRP A 102 21.88 9.38 -3.89
N HIS A 103 22.05 10.11 -4.98
CA HIS A 103 22.70 9.67 -6.22
C HIS A 103 22.28 8.29 -6.72
N THR A 104 21.05 7.90 -6.49
CA THR A 104 20.55 6.62 -6.91
C THR A 104 19.71 6.77 -8.16
N GLU A 105 20.28 6.36 -9.25
CA GLU A 105 19.65 6.35 -10.57
C GLU A 105 18.30 5.59 -10.61
N ASN A 106 17.99 4.81 -9.58
CA ASN A 106 16.86 3.89 -9.53
C ASN A 106 15.87 4.17 -8.39
N PHE A 107 15.96 5.31 -7.73
CA PHE A 107 15.29 5.54 -6.46
C PHE A 107 13.76 5.57 -6.55
N MET A 108 13.20 6.13 -7.61
CA MET A 108 11.80 6.56 -7.63
C MET A 108 10.86 5.67 -8.43
N TRP A 109 11.35 4.84 -9.34
CA TRP A 109 10.58 4.36 -10.46
C TRP A 109 10.33 2.84 -10.49
N GLY A 110 10.36 2.21 -9.35
CA GLY A 110 10.00 0.81 -9.26
C GLY A 110 10.96 -0.09 -10.03
N ASN A 111 10.45 -0.82 -10.98
CA ASN A 111 11.24 -1.72 -11.82
C ASN A 111 11.97 -1.02 -12.95
N ALA A 112 11.55 0.18 -13.32
CA ALA A 112 12.28 0.94 -14.32
C ALA A 112 13.58 1.47 -13.70
N ARG A 113 14.71 1.10 -14.27
CA ARG A 113 15.99 1.73 -14.00
C ARG A 113 16.00 3.09 -14.68
N VAL A 114 15.39 4.06 -14.08
CA VAL A 114 15.31 5.39 -14.67
C VAL A 114 16.68 6.01 -14.73
N ARG A 115 17.32 5.90 -15.85
CA ARG A 115 18.53 6.64 -16.18
C ARG A 115 18.25 8.07 -16.61
N ARG A 116 17.01 8.54 -16.50
CA ARG A 116 16.64 9.89 -16.93
C ARG A 116 16.66 10.83 -15.73
N LYS A 117 17.87 11.18 -15.30
CA LYS A 117 18.10 12.36 -14.47
C LYS A 117 17.35 13.55 -15.07
N GLY A 118 16.56 14.24 -14.25
CA GLY A 118 15.88 15.45 -14.67
C GLY A 118 14.55 15.22 -15.41
N PHE A 119 13.96 14.03 -15.43
CA PHE A 119 12.61 13.85 -15.94
C PHE A 119 11.59 14.67 -15.12
N TRP A 120 11.76 14.74 -13.81
CA TRP A 120 11.00 15.62 -12.94
C TRP A 120 11.72 16.95 -12.80
N ASN A 121 11.08 17.98 -13.28
CA ASN A 121 11.53 19.36 -13.18
C ASN A 121 10.32 20.28 -12.89
N ASP A 122 10.59 21.54 -12.61
CA ASP A 122 9.56 22.53 -12.27
C ASP A 122 8.49 22.68 -13.37
N GLU A 123 8.85 22.46 -14.63
CA GLU A 123 7.92 22.56 -15.75
C GLU A 123 6.91 21.42 -15.74
N ILE A 124 7.37 20.18 -15.51
CA ILE A 124 6.50 19.01 -15.38
C ILE A 124 5.61 19.15 -14.14
N GLU A 125 6.14 19.59 -13.03
CA GLU A 125 5.35 19.85 -11.83
C GLU A 125 4.25 20.88 -12.10
N LYS A 126 4.61 21.99 -12.70
CA LYS A 126 3.67 23.06 -13.07
C LYS A 126 2.60 22.56 -14.05
N MET A 127 3.00 21.78 -15.03
CA MET A 127 2.08 21.15 -15.97
C MET A 127 1.06 20.26 -15.25
N TRP A 128 1.49 19.38 -14.34
CA TRP A 128 0.59 18.51 -13.58
C TRP A 128 -0.36 19.28 -12.66
N LYS A 129 0.13 20.31 -11.98
CA LYS A 129 -0.70 21.19 -11.14
C LYS A 129 -1.75 21.91 -11.99
N ASN A 130 -1.35 22.55 -13.07
CA ASN A 130 -2.27 23.24 -13.98
C ASN A 130 -3.30 22.29 -14.59
N THR A 131 -2.89 21.10 -14.99
CA THR A 131 -3.82 20.11 -15.55
C THR A 131 -4.87 19.69 -14.54
N LEU A 132 -4.49 19.44 -13.29
CA LEU A 132 -5.46 19.08 -12.24
C LEU A 132 -6.48 20.18 -12.00
N GLU A 133 -6.07 21.43 -12.03
CA GLU A 133 -6.96 22.58 -11.87
C GLU A 133 -7.93 22.76 -13.06
N THR A 134 -7.45 22.54 -14.27
CA THR A 134 -8.25 22.73 -15.49
C THR A 134 -9.19 21.58 -15.79
N VAL A 135 -8.79 20.33 -15.52
CA VAL A 135 -9.61 19.15 -15.86
C VAL A 135 -10.61 18.76 -14.76
N ARG A 136 -10.43 19.25 -13.54
CA ARG A 136 -11.33 18.96 -12.43
C ARG A 136 -12.67 19.67 -12.59
N THR A 137 -13.73 18.92 -12.78
CA THR A 137 -15.09 19.48 -12.92
C THR A 137 -15.86 19.49 -11.62
N ARG A 138 -15.67 18.50 -10.75
CA ARG A 138 -16.43 18.36 -9.51
C ARG A 138 -15.70 17.51 -8.48
N LEU A 139 -15.68 17.96 -7.22
CA LEU A 139 -15.28 17.14 -6.09
C LEU A 139 -16.39 16.17 -5.70
N ILE A 140 -16.01 14.95 -5.38
CA ILE A 140 -16.92 13.88 -4.94
C ILE A 140 -16.40 13.19 -3.68
N SER A 141 -17.32 12.61 -2.93
CA SER A 141 -17.02 11.83 -1.73
C SER A 141 -17.60 10.41 -1.81
N CYS A 142 -17.14 9.53 -0.95
CA CYS A 142 -17.83 8.28 -0.65
C CYS A 142 -19.19 8.58 0.02
N TYR A 143 -20.03 7.57 0.12
CA TYR A 143 -21.34 7.70 0.75
C TYR A 143 -21.22 8.26 2.17
N ASN A 144 -21.95 9.34 2.43
CA ASN A 144 -21.96 10.08 3.71
C ASN A 144 -20.59 10.57 4.22
N CYS A 145 -19.54 10.55 3.41
CA CYS A 145 -18.24 11.05 3.83
C CYS A 145 -18.20 12.60 3.69
N PRO A 146 -17.82 13.33 4.74
CA PRO A 146 -17.70 14.79 4.69
C PRO A 146 -16.45 15.25 3.93
N ILE A 147 -15.46 14.38 3.74
CA ILE A 147 -14.22 14.68 3.03
C ILE A 147 -14.38 14.36 1.55
N LYS A 148 -14.34 15.38 0.72
CA LYS A 148 -14.47 15.26 -0.73
C LYS A 148 -13.10 14.96 -1.37
N CYS A 149 -12.51 13.80 -1.07
CA CYS A 149 -11.16 13.43 -1.52
C CYS A 149 -11.10 12.87 -2.96
N GLY A 150 -12.20 12.79 -3.67
CA GLY A 150 -12.25 12.36 -5.07
C GLY A 150 -12.63 13.53 -5.98
N ALA A 151 -12.39 13.37 -7.27
CA ALA A 151 -12.80 14.32 -8.28
C ALA A 151 -13.38 13.61 -9.51
N ILE A 152 -14.37 14.23 -10.12
CA ILE A 152 -14.73 13.96 -11.50
C ILE A 152 -13.86 14.87 -12.34
N ILE A 153 -13.22 14.28 -13.34
CA ILE A 153 -12.39 15.00 -14.30
C ILE A 153 -12.98 14.86 -15.70
N SER A 154 -12.74 15.84 -16.54
CA SER A 154 -13.07 15.82 -17.95
C SER A 154 -11.81 16.13 -18.75
N VAL A 155 -11.44 15.23 -19.63
CA VAL A 155 -10.27 15.32 -20.51
C VAL A 155 -10.73 15.02 -21.92
N PRO A 156 -10.21 15.66 -22.97
CA PRO A 156 -10.54 15.31 -24.35
C PRO A 156 -10.36 13.81 -24.62
N GLY A 157 -11.38 13.16 -25.19
CA GLY A 157 -11.37 11.72 -25.42
C GLY A 157 -11.69 10.84 -24.22
N VAL A 158 -11.97 11.44 -23.06
CA VAL A 158 -12.42 10.75 -21.84
C VAL A 158 -13.79 11.29 -21.47
N SER A 159 -14.82 10.45 -21.46
CA SER A 159 -16.19 10.92 -21.22
C SER A 159 -16.41 11.41 -19.79
N THR A 160 -15.96 10.64 -18.82
CA THR A 160 -15.98 10.99 -17.39
C THR A 160 -15.11 9.98 -16.63
N TYR A 161 -14.16 10.47 -15.89
CA TYR A 161 -13.31 9.65 -15.06
C TYR A 161 -13.41 10.09 -13.59
N MET A 162 -13.72 9.15 -12.73
CA MET A 162 -13.64 9.38 -11.29
C MET A 162 -12.19 9.14 -10.84
N MET A 163 -11.47 10.21 -10.64
CA MET A 163 -10.08 10.16 -10.20
C MET A 163 -10.03 9.50 -8.82
N LYS A 164 -9.41 8.35 -8.81
CA LYS A 164 -8.92 7.69 -7.59
C LYS A 164 -7.50 8.19 -7.39
N CYS A 165 -6.86 8.10 -6.37
CA CYS A 165 -5.47 8.37 -6.07
C CYS A 165 -4.61 8.83 -7.30
N PHE A 166 -3.32 8.68 -7.26
CA PHE A 166 -2.39 9.16 -8.29
C PHE A 166 -2.06 8.15 -9.41
N THR A 167 -2.94 7.18 -9.67
CA THR A 167 -2.71 6.13 -10.70
C THR A 167 -2.42 6.68 -12.10
N LYS A 168 -3.01 7.81 -12.48
CA LYS A 168 -2.68 8.52 -13.72
C LYS A 168 -1.20 8.88 -13.82
N LEU A 169 -0.62 9.29 -12.70
CA LEU A 169 0.77 9.68 -12.61
C LEU A 169 1.69 8.45 -12.77
N THR A 170 1.35 7.33 -12.17
CA THR A 170 2.17 6.11 -12.25
C THR A 170 2.35 5.58 -13.67
N TYR A 171 1.33 5.70 -14.52
CA TYR A 171 1.44 5.33 -15.92
C TYR A 171 2.29 6.31 -16.73
N ALA A 172 2.08 7.61 -16.54
CA ALA A 172 2.88 8.62 -17.23
C ALA A 172 4.36 8.52 -16.85
N MET A 173 4.63 8.29 -15.58
CA MET A 173 5.97 8.10 -15.06
C MET A 173 6.63 6.82 -15.61
N ALA A 174 5.93 5.71 -15.63
CA ALA A 174 6.44 4.45 -16.17
C ALA A 174 6.71 4.53 -17.67
N ALA A 175 5.93 5.34 -18.38
CA ALA A 175 6.09 5.58 -19.82
C ALA A 175 7.11 6.67 -20.17
N PHE A 176 7.60 7.44 -19.19
CA PHE A 176 8.39 8.65 -19.41
C PHE A 176 7.71 9.64 -20.35
N VAL A 177 6.41 9.83 -20.16
CA VAL A 177 5.58 10.75 -20.95
C VAL A 177 5.23 11.94 -20.10
N ASP A 178 5.58 13.12 -20.56
CA ASP A 178 5.26 14.43 -19.98
C ASP A 178 3.86 14.94 -20.37
N ASP A 179 2.98 14.06 -20.82
CA ASP A 179 1.62 14.33 -21.20
C ASP A 179 0.63 13.86 -20.12
N SER A 180 0.05 14.80 -19.42
CA SER A 180 -0.92 14.52 -18.36
C SER A 180 -2.22 13.90 -18.88
N GLU A 181 -2.67 14.25 -20.12
CA GLU A 181 -3.84 13.64 -20.72
C GLU A 181 -3.66 12.15 -20.97
N PHE A 182 -2.47 11.73 -21.42
CA PHE A 182 -2.12 10.34 -21.55
C PHE A 182 -2.30 9.59 -20.22
N GLY A 183 -1.77 10.16 -19.11
CA GLY A 183 -1.90 9.57 -17.79
C GLY A 183 -3.35 9.32 -17.38
N PHE A 184 -4.25 10.27 -17.64
CA PHE A 184 -5.69 10.10 -17.37
C PHE A 184 -6.36 9.08 -18.27
N LYS A 185 -6.06 9.11 -19.57
CA LYS A 185 -6.68 8.22 -20.57
C LYS A 185 -6.31 6.76 -20.31
N ILE A 186 -5.02 6.49 -20.10
CA ILE A 186 -4.57 5.10 -19.83
C ILE A 186 -5.04 4.60 -18.47
N ALA A 187 -5.08 5.45 -17.43
CA ALA A 187 -5.62 5.08 -16.13
C ALA A 187 -7.12 4.75 -16.18
N GLN A 188 -7.88 5.47 -17.00
CA GLN A 188 -9.29 5.12 -17.25
C GLN A 188 -9.41 3.75 -17.89
N ARG A 189 -8.68 3.51 -18.99
CA ARG A 189 -8.71 2.22 -19.69
C ARG A 189 -8.30 1.05 -18.78
N ALA A 190 -7.29 1.27 -17.96
CA ALA A 190 -6.86 0.30 -16.95
C ALA A 190 -7.96 0.02 -15.91
N THR A 191 -8.69 1.04 -15.48
CA THR A 191 -9.85 0.92 -14.58
C THR A 191 -10.99 0.15 -15.23
N GLU A 192 -11.28 0.41 -16.51
CA GLU A 192 -12.30 -0.30 -17.28
C GLU A 192 -11.95 -1.79 -17.44
N TYR A 193 -10.69 -2.11 -17.59
CA TYR A 193 -10.20 -3.48 -17.58
C TYR A 193 -10.17 -4.12 -16.19
N GLY A 194 -10.25 -3.33 -15.12
CA GLY A 194 -10.19 -3.80 -13.74
C GLY A 194 -8.79 -4.27 -13.36
N VAL A 195 -7.78 -3.42 -13.55
CA VAL A 195 -6.39 -3.70 -13.15
C VAL A 195 -5.87 -2.70 -12.14
N ASP A 196 -4.94 -3.15 -11.30
CA ASP A 196 -4.25 -2.30 -10.34
C ASP A 196 -3.36 -1.27 -11.03
N GLY A 197 -3.59 -0.01 -10.69
CA GLY A 197 -2.88 1.12 -11.30
C GLY A 197 -1.45 1.33 -10.81
N PHE A 198 -0.96 0.50 -9.89
CA PHE A 198 0.42 0.54 -9.41
C PHE A 198 1.26 -0.61 -9.95
N SER A 199 0.76 -1.84 -9.86
CA SER A 199 1.48 -3.02 -10.32
C SER A 199 1.57 -3.07 -11.84
N MET A 200 0.48 -2.75 -12.55
CA MET A 200 0.43 -2.81 -14.00
C MET A 200 1.49 -1.92 -14.69
N PRO A 201 1.59 -0.60 -14.40
CA PRO A 201 2.60 0.24 -15.05
C PRO A 201 4.03 -0.20 -14.74
N GLN A 202 4.29 -0.77 -13.58
CA GLN A 202 5.61 -1.31 -13.24
C GLN A 202 5.94 -2.57 -14.02
N THR A 203 4.97 -3.46 -14.21
CA THR A 203 5.14 -4.66 -15.05
C THR A 203 5.38 -4.27 -16.52
N MET A 204 4.70 -3.23 -16.99
CA MET A 204 4.92 -2.71 -18.34
C MET A 204 6.31 -2.07 -18.50
N ALA A 205 6.74 -1.26 -17.53
CA ALA A 205 8.08 -0.68 -17.50
C ALA A 205 9.17 -1.76 -17.47
N PHE A 206 8.99 -2.80 -16.66
CA PHE A 206 9.87 -3.97 -16.61
C PHE A 206 10.01 -4.64 -17.98
N ALA A 207 8.90 -4.86 -18.70
CA ALA A 207 8.95 -5.47 -20.02
C ALA A 207 9.75 -4.65 -21.04
N PHE A 208 9.60 -3.33 -21.04
CA PHE A 208 10.37 -2.45 -21.90
C PHE A 208 11.84 -2.38 -21.51
N GLU A 209 12.15 -2.44 -20.21
CA GLU A 209 13.53 -2.53 -19.74
C GLU A 209 14.22 -3.82 -20.19
N LEU A 210 13.51 -4.96 -20.14
CA LEU A 210 14.03 -6.23 -20.67
C LEU A 210 14.26 -6.19 -22.18
N ARG A 211 13.43 -5.47 -22.93
CA ARG A 211 13.64 -5.25 -24.37
C ARG A 211 14.87 -4.41 -24.63
N GLU A 212 15.06 -3.32 -23.89
CA GLU A 212 16.25 -2.46 -23.98
C GLU A 212 17.54 -3.24 -23.62
N ALA A 213 17.45 -4.18 -22.69
CA ALA A 213 18.56 -5.07 -22.33
C ALA A 213 18.78 -6.24 -23.29
N GLY A 214 17.94 -6.40 -24.31
CA GLY A 214 18.03 -7.51 -25.28
C GLY A 214 17.63 -8.88 -24.74
N ILE A 215 17.01 -8.94 -23.55
CA ILE A 215 16.47 -10.18 -22.95
C ILE A 215 15.17 -10.57 -23.64
N LEU A 216 14.28 -9.60 -23.88
CA LEU A 216 13.16 -9.70 -24.80
C LEU A 216 13.55 -9.11 -26.14
N THR A 217 13.02 -9.67 -27.21
CA THR A 217 13.39 -9.33 -28.58
C THR A 217 12.27 -8.58 -29.30
N ASP A 218 12.53 -8.05 -30.49
CA ASP A 218 11.51 -7.43 -31.33
C ASP A 218 10.41 -8.41 -31.74
N ALA A 219 10.68 -9.69 -31.79
CA ALA A 219 9.66 -10.72 -32.05
C ALA A 219 8.64 -10.82 -30.93
N ASP A 220 9.05 -10.57 -29.65
CA ASP A 220 8.14 -10.55 -28.51
C ASP A 220 7.21 -9.32 -28.54
N PHE A 221 7.60 -8.29 -29.30
CA PHE A 221 6.88 -7.02 -29.48
C PHE A 221 6.35 -6.81 -30.90
N GLU A 222 6.09 -7.90 -31.64
CA GLU A 222 5.53 -7.79 -32.98
C GLU A 222 4.22 -7.00 -33.01
N GLY A 223 4.17 -5.96 -33.86
CA GLY A 223 3.03 -5.04 -33.95
C GLY A 223 2.95 -3.97 -32.84
N CYS A 224 3.96 -3.86 -32.00
CA CYS A 224 4.04 -2.82 -30.99
C CYS A 224 4.35 -1.45 -31.67
N PRO A 225 3.55 -0.40 -31.39
CA PRO A 225 3.84 0.95 -31.86
C PRO A 225 5.23 1.43 -31.40
N SER A 226 5.84 2.31 -32.20
CA SER A 226 7.16 2.87 -31.88
C SER A 226 7.09 4.06 -30.93
N ASP A 227 5.95 4.73 -30.84
CA ASP A 227 5.76 5.87 -29.95
C ASP A 227 5.51 5.43 -28.50
N ASN A 228 5.93 6.28 -27.56
CA ASN A 228 5.87 5.95 -26.11
C ASN A 228 4.44 5.74 -25.60
N GLN A 229 3.45 6.44 -26.10
CA GLN A 229 2.07 6.30 -25.64
C GLN A 229 1.43 5.04 -26.23
N GLY A 230 1.56 4.87 -27.55
CA GLY A 230 0.98 3.74 -28.27
C GLY A 230 1.49 2.39 -27.76
N ARG A 231 2.80 2.27 -27.49
CA ARG A 231 3.38 1.03 -26.96
C ARG A 231 2.83 0.63 -25.59
N PHE A 232 2.48 1.62 -24.72
CA PHE A 232 1.87 1.33 -23.43
C PHE A 232 0.42 0.87 -23.56
N TYR A 233 -0.38 1.47 -24.44
CA TYR A 233 -1.73 0.98 -24.75
C TYR A 233 -1.70 -0.44 -25.32
N TRP A 234 -0.81 -0.68 -26.27
CA TRP A 234 -0.64 -1.98 -26.89
C TRP A 234 -0.28 -3.05 -25.85
N LEU A 235 0.67 -2.77 -24.97
CA LEU A 235 1.11 -3.73 -23.97
C LEU A 235 0.03 -3.97 -22.89
N LEU A 236 -0.67 -2.93 -22.46
CA LEU A 236 -1.81 -3.05 -21.55
C LEU A 236 -2.87 -4.01 -22.11
N ASP A 237 -3.24 -3.84 -23.38
CA ASP A 237 -4.22 -4.69 -24.05
C ASP A 237 -3.73 -6.14 -24.15
N ARG A 238 -2.48 -6.37 -24.49
CA ARG A 238 -1.87 -7.71 -24.56
C ARG A 238 -1.83 -8.41 -23.22
N ILE A 239 -1.44 -7.71 -22.16
CA ILE A 239 -1.43 -8.27 -20.79
C ILE A 239 -2.83 -8.66 -20.36
N VAL A 240 -3.79 -7.76 -20.53
CA VAL A 240 -5.17 -8.01 -20.10
C VAL A 240 -5.82 -9.16 -20.86
N ARG A 241 -5.50 -9.32 -22.14
CA ARG A 241 -6.02 -10.41 -23.00
C ARG A 241 -5.18 -11.68 -22.95
N ARG A 242 -4.03 -11.67 -22.27
CA ARG A 242 -3.07 -12.78 -22.23
C ARG A 242 -2.60 -13.20 -23.64
N GLU A 243 -2.19 -12.26 -24.46
CA GLU A 243 -1.75 -12.48 -25.83
C GLU A 243 -0.23 -12.28 -25.97
N GLY A 244 0.45 -13.27 -26.55
CA GLY A 244 1.92 -13.22 -26.77
C GLY A 244 2.67 -13.01 -25.46
N ILE A 245 3.62 -12.05 -25.44
CA ILE A 245 4.38 -11.70 -24.23
C ILE A 245 3.47 -11.23 -23.09
N GLY A 246 2.28 -10.71 -23.40
CA GLY A 246 1.28 -10.30 -22.42
C GLY A 246 0.80 -11.45 -21.54
N ASP A 247 0.77 -12.70 -22.03
CA ASP A 247 0.38 -13.85 -21.19
C ASP A 247 1.39 -14.11 -20.06
N VAL A 248 2.68 -13.99 -20.38
CA VAL A 248 3.76 -14.11 -19.39
C VAL A 248 3.68 -12.98 -18.37
N LEU A 249 3.53 -11.74 -18.83
CA LEU A 249 3.47 -10.54 -18.00
C LEU A 249 2.20 -10.46 -17.15
N ALA A 250 1.12 -11.10 -17.56
CA ALA A 250 -0.13 -11.19 -16.80
C ALA A 250 0.03 -11.86 -15.43
N ASN A 251 1.10 -12.59 -15.20
CA ASN A 251 1.42 -13.24 -13.94
C ASN A 251 2.13 -12.30 -12.94
N GLY A 252 2.36 -11.04 -13.30
CA GLY A 252 3.11 -10.07 -12.50
C GLY A 252 4.62 -10.20 -12.65
N THR A 253 5.34 -9.18 -12.29
CA THR A 253 6.78 -9.02 -12.56
C THR A 253 7.63 -10.17 -12.01
N TYR A 254 7.36 -10.61 -10.78
CA TYR A 254 8.15 -11.68 -10.15
C TYR A 254 8.06 -13.02 -10.92
N TRP A 255 6.85 -13.42 -11.27
CA TRP A 255 6.64 -14.69 -11.97
C TRP A 255 7.03 -14.59 -13.45
N ALA A 256 6.77 -13.45 -14.07
CA ALA A 256 7.21 -13.18 -15.44
C ALA A 256 8.73 -13.26 -15.54
N ALA A 257 9.48 -12.65 -14.62
CA ALA A 257 10.93 -12.72 -14.59
C ALA A 257 11.45 -14.17 -14.55
N LYS A 258 10.87 -14.99 -13.67
CA LYS A 258 11.22 -16.41 -13.56
C LYS A 258 10.90 -17.22 -14.81
N GLN A 259 9.77 -16.93 -15.45
CA GLN A 259 9.35 -17.63 -16.66
C GLN A 259 10.20 -17.22 -17.86
N ILE A 260 10.58 -15.96 -17.98
CA ILE A 260 11.46 -15.45 -19.05
C ILE A 260 12.88 -16.01 -18.88
N GLY A 261 13.37 -16.07 -17.62
CA GLY A 261 14.75 -16.47 -17.34
C GLY A 261 15.77 -15.50 -17.93
N LYS A 262 16.91 -16.01 -18.42
CA LYS A 262 17.97 -15.22 -19.10
C LYS A 262 18.46 -13.99 -18.31
N GLY A 263 18.39 -14.05 -16.96
CA GLY A 263 18.76 -12.93 -16.08
C GLY A 263 17.65 -11.90 -15.87
N ALA A 264 16.41 -12.16 -16.30
CA ALA A 264 15.30 -11.23 -16.13
C ALA A 264 14.98 -10.95 -14.65
N GLU A 265 15.32 -11.88 -13.74
CA GLU A 265 15.13 -11.70 -12.29
C GLU A 265 15.92 -10.50 -11.74
N GLU A 266 17.06 -10.17 -12.33
CA GLU A 266 17.86 -9.01 -11.93
C GLU A 266 17.16 -7.67 -12.21
N TYR A 267 16.17 -7.68 -13.09
CA TYR A 267 15.36 -6.51 -13.46
C TYR A 267 14.07 -6.40 -12.65
N ALA A 268 13.68 -7.43 -11.92
CA ALA A 268 12.49 -7.42 -11.07
C ALA A 268 12.78 -6.77 -9.71
N HIS A 269 13.26 -5.53 -9.72
CA HIS A 269 13.83 -4.84 -8.55
C HIS A 269 12.84 -4.42 -7.48
N ASN A 270 11.57 -4.30 -7.80
CA ASN A 270 10.60 -3.69 -6.90
C ASN A 270 9.58 -4.70 -6.37
N ASN A 271 10.04 -5.89 -6.05
CA ASN A 271 9.20 -6.96 -5.52
C ASN A 271 9.54 -7.28 -4.07
N ILE A 272 8.52 -7.40 -3.24
CA ILE A 272 8.60 -8.00 -1.91
C ILE A 272 7.47 -9.02 -1.80
N LYS A 273 7.76 -10.20 -1.26
CA LYS A 273 6.77 -11.30 -1.18
C LYS A 273 6.12 -11.65 -2.52
N LYS A 274 6.94 -11.63 -3.58
CA LYS A 274 6.54 -11.96 -4.96
C LYS A 274 5.53 -10.99 -5.59
N HIS A 275 5.45 -9.78 -5.06
CA HIS A 275 4.48 -8.78 -5.49
C HIS A 275 5.14 -7.41 -5.65
N GLU A 276 4.72 -6.65 -6.68
CA GLU A 276 5.24 -5.32 -6.94
C GLU A 276 4.90 -4.39 -5.78
N GLN A 277 5.90 -3.62 -5.36
CA GLN A 277 5.72 -2.54 -4.41
C GLN A 277 5.28 -1.27 -5.12
N LEU A 278 5.00 -0.24 -4.35
CA LEU A 278 4.83 1.09 -4.93
C LEU A 278 6.05 1.47 -5.76
N PRO A 279 5.86 2.28 -6.83
CA PRO A 279 6.97 2.83 -7.58
C PRO A 279 7.90 3.68 -6.72
N LEU A 280 7.41 4.20 -5.62
CA LEU A 280 8.22 4.90 -4.62
C LEU A 280 8.89 3.90 -3.69
N LYS A 281 10.20 3.86 -3.74
CA LYS A 281 11.00 2.98 -2.88
C LYS A 281 11.17 3.57 -1.47
N LEU A 282 10.07 3.91 -0.82
CA LEU A 282 10.06 4.60 0.47
C LEU A 282 10.82 3.86 1.58
N GLY A 283 10.84 2.54 1.51
CA GLY A 283 11.61 1.73 2.45
C GLY A 283 13.12 1.97 2.40
N MET A 284 13.62 2.56 1.33
CA MET A 284 15.01 3.00 1.27
C MET A 284 15.24 4.31 2.02
N LEU A 285 14.18 5.02 2.41
CA LEU A 285 14.29 6.32 3.06
C LEU A 285 14.55 6.21 4.54
N ASN A 286 13.94 5.22 5.20
CA ASN A 286 14.17 5.01 6.61
C ASN A 286 13.78 3.59 7.08
N PRO A 287 14.31 3.15 8.24
CA PRO A 287 14.08 1.83 8.81
C PRO A 287 12.63 1.50 9.14
N ILE A 288 11.81 2.50 9.45
CA ILE A 288 10.39 2.31 9.76
C ILE A 288 9.67 1.81 8.51
N TYR A 289 9.88 2.47 7.37
CA TYR A 289 9.29 2.01 6.11
C TYR A 289 9.82 0.65 5.68
N PHE A 290 11.12 0.41 5.89
CA PHE A 290 11.71 -0.90 5.63
C PHE A 290 10.95 -2.00 6.38
N LEU A 291 10.75 -1.85 7.69
CA LEU A 291 10.01 -2.82 8.50
C LEU A 291 8.56 -2.96 8.02
N MET A 292 7.86 -1.86 7.77
CA MET A 292 6.48 -1.89 7.27
C MET A 292 6.35 -2.64 5.95
N TYR A 293 7.26 -2.41 5.00
CA TYR A 293 7.24 -3.10 3.71
C TYR A 293 7.55 -4.58 3.85
N CYS A 294 8.58 -4.92 4.63
CA CYS A 294 9.02 -6.30 4.75
C CYS A 294 8.03 -7.14 5.55
N THR A 295 7.49 -6.60 6.66
CA THR A 295 6.67 -7.38 7.57
C THR A 295 5.16 -7.23 7.37
N GLY A 296 4.71 -6.21 6.65
CA GLY A 296 3.30 -5.99 6.34
C GLY A 296 2.69 -7.13 5.53
N GLU A 297 1.47 -7.54 5.88
CA GLU A 297 0.81 -8.64 5.17
C GLU A 297 0.38 -8.29 3.77
N LYS A 298 0.04 -7.03 3.56
CA LYS A 298 -0.58 -6.57 2.32
C LYS A 298 0.42 -6.06 1.31
N CYS A 299 1.71 -5.95 1.67
CA CYS A 299 2.72 -5.29 0.83
C CYS A 299 2.20 -3.97 0.27
N ASN A 300 1.51 -3.18 1.09
CA ASN A 300 0.69 -2.08 0.64
C ASN A 300 1.13 -0.75 1.25
N ILE A 301 0.98 0.31 0.46
CA ILE A 301 1.21 1.70 0.86
C ILE A 301 0.36 2.11 2.07
N THR A 302 -0.85 1.61 2.20
CA THR A 302 -1.75 1.99 3.27
C THR A 302 -1.24 1.61 4.66
N GLN A 303 -0.28 0.72 4.76
CA GLN A 303 0.43 0.45 6.01
C GLN A 303 1.58 1.44 6.26
N ILE A 304 1.91 2.25 5.27
CA ILE A 304 3.02 3.19 5.28
C ILE A 304 2.51 4.61 5.47
N GLU A 305 1.41 4.93 4.83
CA GLU A 305 0.73 6.23 4.92
C GLU A 305 -0.10 6.30 6.18
N GLY A 306 0.51 6.25 7.30
CA GLY A 306 -0.31 6.32 8.45
C GLY A 306 0.00 7.48 9.34
N ASN A 307 -0.36 7.32 10.52
CA ASN A 307 -0.37 8.24 11.62
C ASN A 307 1.00 8.76 12.05
N PHE A 308 2.06 8.31 11.40
CA PHE A 308 3.38 8.87 11.61
C PHE A 308 3.42 10.25 10.95
N PRO A 309 3.80 11.31 11.67
CA PRO A 309 3.82 12.65 11.10
C PRO A 309 4.90 12.77 10.05
N GLN A 310 4.58 12.33 8.89
CA GLN A 310 5.32 12.55 7.67
C GLN A 310 4.58 13.60 6.89
N ALA A 311 4.74 14.81 7.29
CA ALA A 311 4.28 15.89 6.46
C ALA A 311 5.45 16.41 5.62
N PRO A 312 5.75 15.78 4.47
CA PRO A 312 6.78 16.26 3.59
C PRO A 312 6.52 17.69 3.12
N PHE A 313 5.33 18.17 3.28
CA PHE A 313 4.78 19.39 2.68
C PHE A 313 4.70 20.56 3.62
N SER A 314 4.99 20.36 4.90
CA SER A 314 4.89 21.42 5.88
C SER A 314 6.27 21.91 6.32
N THR A 315 6.33 23.17 6.71
CA THR A 315 7.51 23.70 7.37
C THR A 315 7.81 22.92 8.66
N MET A 316 9.03 23.03 9.17
CA MET A 316 9.42 22.37 10.43
C MET A 316 8.49 22.79 11.58
N GLU A 317 8.12 24.08 11.64
CA GLU A 317 7.22 24.59 12.66
C GLU A 317 5.83 23.94 12.60
N LEU A 318 5.27 23.76 11.40
CA LEU A 318 3.96 23.11 11.24
C LEU A 318 4.02 21.64 11.64
N ARG A 319 5.13 20.95 11.37
CA ARG A 319 5.33 19.55 11.80
C ARG A 319 5.45 19.43 13.30
N GLN A 320 6.27 20.29 13.92
CA GLN A 320 6.41 20.31 15.37
C GLN A 320 5.08 20.62 16.06
N ALA A 321 4.33 21.60 15.54
CA ALA A 321 3.00 21.90 16.03
C ALA A 321 2.04 20.72 15.87
N PHE A 322 2.10 20.02 14.73
CA PHE A 322 1.30 18.81 14.49
C PHE A 322 1.61 17.73 15.54
N VAL A 323 2.88 17.41 15.76
CA VAL A 323 3.27 16.36 16.70
C VAL A 323 2.92 16.75 18.15
N LYS A 324 3.13 18.01 18.50
CA LYS A 324 2.77 18.53 19.85
C LYS A 324 1.30 18.29 20.19
N ASP A 325 0.42 18.54 19.23
CA ASP A 325 -1.03 18.38 19.40
C ASP A 325 -1.54 17.00 18.94
N TRP A 326 -0.66 16.06 18.67
CA TRP A 326 -1.03 14.77 18.12
C TRP A 326 -1.70 13.88 19.17
N VAL A 327 -3.00 13.86 19.12
CA VAL A 327 -3.84 13.12 20.07
C VAL A 327 -3.80 11.61 19.91
N GLN A 328 -3.34 11.11 18.75
CA GLN A 328 -3.26 9.69 18.48
C GLN A 328 -1.97 9.02 18.96
N ALA A 329 -0.99 9.79 19.36
CA ALA A 329 0.25 9.22 19.87
C ALA A 329 -0.05 8.28 21.03
N PRO A 330 0.50 7.06 21.04
CA PRO A 330 0.16 6.06 22.05
C PRO A 330 0.60 6.49 23.45
N ASN A 331 1.63 7.33 23.57
CA ASN A 331 2.14 7.87 24.81
C ASN A 331 3.06 9.07 24.58
N ASP A 332 3.42 9.77 25.66
CA ASP A 332 4.30 10.93 25.59
C ASP A 332 5.73 10.61 25.16
N LYS A 333 6.24 9.44 25.52
CA LYS A 333 7.57 8.98 25.07
C LYS A 333 7.62 8.84 23.54
N PHE A 334 6.56 8.31 22.95
CA PHE A 334 6.41 8.20 21.50
C PHE A 334 6.38 9.59 20.83
N LYS A 335 5.60 10.53 21.40
CA LYS A 335 5.59 11.92 20.95
C LYS A 335 6.99 12.53 21.00
N GLN A 336 7.71 12.31 22.10
CA GLN A 336 9.05 12.84 22.27
C GLN A 336 10.02 12.33 21.19
N TRP A 337 10.01 11.05 20.88
CA TRP A 337 10.84 10.50 19.80
C TRP A 337 10.52 11.14 18.45
N VAL A 338 9.26 11.33 18.15
CA VAL A 338 8.86 11.95 16.88
C VAL A 338 9.29 13.42 16.83
N LEU A 339 9.15 14.15 17.93
CA LEU A 339 9.62 15.54 18.03
C LEU A 339 11.13 15.65 17.85
N GLU A 340 11.90 14.77 18.48
CA GLU A 340 13.36 14.74 18.35
C GLU A 340 13.78 14.40 16.91
N TRP A 341 13.10 13.47 16.27
CA TRP A 341 13.35 13.12 14.89
C TRP A 341 13.05 14.29 13.94
N GLU A 342 11.89 14.90 14.09
CA GLU A 342 11.51 16.07 13.29
C GLU A 342 12.44 17.26 13.52
N ALA A 343 12.89 17.47 14.76
CA ALA A 343 13.82 18.55 15.09
C ALA A 343 15.22 18.42 14.43
N ARG A 344 15.62 17.21 14.10
CA ARG A 344 16.90 16.95 13.41
C ARG A 344 16.88 17.36 11.94
N GLY A 345 15.70 17.63 11.35
CA GLY A 345 15.57 18.12 9.97
C GLY A 345 15.95 17.12 8.87
N GLU A 346 16.51 15.98 9.23
CA GLU A 346 16.93 14.93 8.31
C GLU A 346 15.98 13.73 8.40
N ARG A 347 15.20 13.51 7.37
CA ARG A 347 14.23 12.41 7.27
C ARG A 347 14.81 11.11 6.78
N SER A 348 16.05 11.17 6.37
CA SER A 348 16.76 10.07 5.76
C SER A 348 17.94 9.67 6.62
N MET A 349 18.43 8.46 6.42
CA MET A 349 19.67 8.00 7.02
C MET A 349 20.76 9.10 7.03
N PRO A 350 21.59 9.20 8.08
CA PRO A 350 21.73 8.22 9.17
C PRO A 350 20.79 8.42 10.37
N PHE A 351 19.84 9.33 10.30
CA PHE A 351 18.99 9.68 11.44
C PHE A 351 17.67 8.89 11.41
N TYR A 352 17.58 7.95 12.31
CA TYR A 352 16.36 7.19 12.58
C TYR A 352 16.24 6.93 14.09
N PRO A 353 15.01 6.67 14.60
CA PRO A 353 14.84 6.28 15.98
C PRO A 353 15.63 5.02 16.32
N PRO A 354 15.95 4.78 17.60
CA PRO A 354 16.48 3.50 18.03
C PRO A 354 15.65 2.32 17.52
N VAL A 355 16.28 1.16 17.35
CA VAL A 355 15.62 -0.02 16.78
C VAL A 355 14.32 -0.38 17.52
N ASP A 356 14.33 -0.31 18.85
CA ASP A 356 13.15 -0.58 19.67
C ASP A 356 12.01 0.43 19.38
N ALA A 357 12.36 1.71 19.24
CA ALA A 357 11.40 2.73 18.86
C ALA A 357 10.85 2.51 17.44
N CYS A 358 11.66 2.06 16.50
CA CYS A 358 11.19 1.67 15.18
C CYS A 358 10.14 0.55 15.27
N CYS A 359 10.35 -0.45 16.11
CA CYS A 359 9.40 -1.55 16.33
C CYS A 359 8.07 -1.05 16.92
N GLU A 360 8.12 -0.20 17.94
CA GLU A 360 6.92 0.37 18.55
C GLU A 360 6.13 1.24 17.56
N ILE A 361 6.82 2.05 16.76
CA ILE A 361 6.21 2.92 15.75
C ILE A 361 5.51 2.09 14.67
N VAL A 362 6.17 1.02 14.19
CA VAL A 362 5.58 0.14 13.17
C VAL A 362 4.37 -0.61 13.71
N ASP A 363 4.46 -1.14 14.93
CA ASP A 363 3.35 -1.84 15.58
C ASP A 363 2.14 -0.91 15.76
N TRP A 364 2.36 0.29 16.26
CA TRP A 364 1.30 1.28 16.41
C TRP A 364 0.66 1.65 15.07
N GLN A 365 1.47 1.82 14.03
CA GLN A 365 1.01 2.10 12.68
C GLN A 365 0.15 0.97 12.12
N GLU A 366 0.62 -0.27 12.23
CA GLU A 366 -0.13 -1.46 11.83
C GLU A 366 -1.45 -1.58 12.60
N LYS A 367 -1.42 -1.30 13.90
CA LYS A 367 -2.60 -1.33 14.77
C LYS A 367 -3.70 -0.42 14.23
N MET A 368 -3.38 0.82 13.92
CA MET A 368 -4.35 1.78 13.40
C MET A 368 -4.94 1.31 12.06
N HIS A 369 -4.12 0.81 11.15
CA HIS A 369 -4.62 0.31 9.86
C HIS A 369 -5.47 -0.94 9.97
N HIS A 370 -5.10 -1.87 10.83
CA HIS A 370 -5.90 -3.07 11.05
C HIS A 370 -7.25 -2.76 11.71
N ILE A 371 -7.28 -1.76 12.58
CA ILE A 371 -8.52 -1.26 13.19
C ILE A 371 -9.39 -0.62 12.11
N ASP A 372 -8.82 0.21 11.24
CA ASP A 372 -9.54 0.82 10.11
C ASP A 372 -10.17 -0.23 9.21
N ASP A 373 -9.41 -1.24 8.83
CA ASP A 373 -9.89 -2.35 8.00
C ASP A 373 -11.01 -3.15 8.70
N ALA A 374 -10.86 -3.44 9.98
CA ALA A 374 -11.84 -4.20 10.75
C ALA A 374 -13.16 -3.46 10.95
N LEU A 375 -13.10 -2.13 11.11
CA LEU A 375 -14.26 -1.27 11.31
C LEU A 375 -14.84 -0.72 10.00
N GLY A 376 -14.16 -0.93 8.86
CA GLY A 376 -14.55 -0.35 7.58
C GLY A 376 -14.36 1.16 7.52
N LEU A 377 -13.42 1.70 8.31
CA LEU A 377 -13.06 3.12 8.29
C LEU A 377 -12.12 3.41 7.12
N CYS A 378 -12.15 4.65 6.67
CA CYS A 378 -11.21 5.11 5.66
C CYS A 378 -9.93 5.62 6.33
N ALA A 379 -8.78 5.12 5.90
CA ALA A 379 -7.49 5.61 6.35
C ALA A 379 -7.33 7.14 6.24
N GLY A 380 -7.92 7.76 5.23
CA GLY A 380 -7.96 9.22 5.09
C GLY A 380 -8.77 9.95 6.17
N LEU A 381 -9.56 9.23 6.97
CA LEU A 381 -10.32 9.80 8.09
C LEU A 381 -9.74 9.41 9.45
N SER A 382 -9.05 8.29 9.54
CA SER A 382 -8.61 7.75 10.83
C SER A 382 -7.10 7.65 10.95
N SER A 383 -6.42 7.06 9.98
CA SER A 383 -4.99 6.76 10.08
C SER A 383 -4.07 7.65 9.25
N PHE A 384 -4.60 8.55 8.45
CA PHE A 384 -3.79 9.48 7.68
C PHE A 384 -3.24 10.67 8.49
N PRO A 385 -2.06 11.25 8.15
CA PRO A 385 -1.28 12.10 9.04
C PRO A 385 -1.87 13.47 9.43
N LEU A 386 -3.08 13.77 9.05
CA LEU A 386 -3.66 15.11 9.19
C LEU A 386 -4.60 15.28 10.39
N LYS A 387 -4.21 14.80 11.56
CA LYS A 387 -5.02 14.89 12.78
C LYS A 387 -6.43 14.33 12.59
N PRO A 388 -6.53 13.03 12.29
CA PRO A 388 -7.82 12.42 12.02
C PRO A 388 -8.75 12.52 13.26
N PRO A 389 -10.04 12.64 13.02
CA PRO A 389 -11.03 12.73 14.10
C PRO A 389 -11.24 11.40 14.83
N TYR A 390 -10.89 10.27 14.19
CA TYR A 390 -10.96 8.95 14.78
C TYR A 390 -9.56 8.48 15.17
N HIS A 391 -9.39 8.02 16.39
CA HIS A 391 -8.13 7.51 16.91
C HIS A 391 -8.38 6.46 17.99
N ILE A 392 -7.31 5.78 18.41
CA ILE A 392 -7.42 4.66 19.35
C ILE A 392 -8.10 5.05 20.66
N HIS A 393 -7.96 6.29 21.12
CA HIS A 393 -8.57 6.74 22.38
C HIS A 393 -10.07 7.02 22.28
N ASN A 394 -10.63 7.29 21.12
CA ASN A 394 -12.07 7.54 20.97
C ASN A 394 -12.83 6.45 20.21
N LEU A 395 -12.15 5.62 19.42
CA LEU A 395 -12.79 4.53 18.70
C LEU A 395 -13.55 3.54 19.61
N PRO A 396 -13.06 3.18 20.81
CA PRO A 396 -13.82 2.36 21.73
C PRO A 396 -15.21 2.91 22.05
N HIS A 397 -15.33 4.22 22.26
CA HIS A 397 -16.62 4.88 22.52
C HIS A 397 -17.58 4.74 21.34
N PHE A 398 -17.09 4.92 20.10
CA PHE A 398 -17.90 4.70 18.89
C PHE A 398 -18.37 3.27 18.76
N ILE A 399 -17.50 2.29 19.03
CA ILE A 399 -17.83 0.87 18.98
C ILE A 399 -18.89 0.57 20.02
N SER A 400 -18.67 1.00 21.25
CA SER A 400 -19.61 0.77 22.35
C SER A 400 -20.98 1.41 22.09
N ALA A 401 -21.03 2.65 21.62
CA ALA A 401 -22.28 3.33 21.29
C ALA A 401 -23.01 2.69 20.09
N ALA A 402 -22.29 2.24 19.08
CA ALA A 402 -22.86 1.64 17.88
C ALA A 402 -23.40 0.23 18.13
N THR A 403 -22.64 -0.61 18.86
CA THR A 403 -22.90 -2.06 18.96
C THR A 403 -23.50 -2.48 20.30
N GLY A 404 -23.35 -1.67 21.35
CA GLY A 404 -23.68 -2.03 22.72
C GLY A 404 -22.64 -2.91 23.42
N MET A 405 -21.54 -3.25 22.74
CA MET A 405 -20.42 -3.96 23.34
C MET A 405 -19.66 -3.01 24.27
N ASP A 406 -19.25 -3.51 25.44
CA ASP A 406 -18.28 -2.80 26.26
C ASP A 406 -16.91 -2.91 25.60
N MET A 407 -16.35 -1.77 25.21
CA MET A 407 -15.06 -1.68 24.54
C MET A 407 -14.22 -0.60 25.17
N ASP A 408 -12.98 -0.94 25.49
CA ASP A 408 -11.94 -0.01 25.91
C ASP A 408 -10.72 -0.12 25.00
N GLU A 409 -9.66 0.64 25.27
CA GLU A 409 -8.43 0.63 24.46
C GLU A 409 -7.70 -0.70 24.54
N ASP A 410 -7.70 -1.36 25.70
CA ASP A 410 -7.05 -2.64 25.91
C ASP A 410 -7.78 -3.75 25.13
N GLY A 411 -9.11 -3.76 25.17
CA GLY A 411 -9.93 -4.67 24.38
C GLY A 411 -9.72 -4.50 22.89
N LEU A 412 -9.67 -3.24 22.41
CA LEU A 412 -9.40 -2.96 21.01
C LEU A 412 -7.98 -3.38 20.59
N THR A 413 -7.00 -3.14 21.46
CA THR A 413 -5.61 -3.58 21.25
C THR A 413 -5.49 -5.09 21.21
N HIS A 414 -6.21 -5.79 22.11
CA HIS A 414 -6.25 -7.26 22.09
C HIS A 414 -6.84 -7.81 20.78
N ILE A 415 -7.95 -7.24 20.31
CA ILE A 415 -8.55 -7.61 19.02
C ILE A 415 -7.57 -7.40 17.88
N PHE A 416 -6.87 -6.27 17.85
CA PHE A 416 -5.84 -6.02 16.88
C PHE A 416 -4.74 -7.08 16.89
N ASN A 417 -4.14 -7.35 18.04
CA ASN A 417 -3.06 -8.31 18.20
C ASN A 417 -3.49 -9.71 17.74
N ARG A 418 -4.70 -10.11 18.08
CA ARG A 418 -5.28 -11.38 17.65
C ARG A 418 -5.45 -11.43 16.13
N ASN A 419 -6.06 -10.40 15.52
CA ASN A 419 -6.29 -10.36 14.08
C ASN A 419 -4.97 -10.30 13.30
N ARG A 420 -4.01 -9.49 13.76
CA ARG A 420 -2.68 -9.37 13.15
C ARG A 420 -1.97 -10.73 13.11
N ASN A 421 -2.00 -11.46 14.22
CA ASN A 421 -1.37 -12.78 14.29
C ASN A 421 -2.13 -13.86 13.54
N LEU A 422 -3.46 -13.75 13.45
CA LEU A 422 -4.25 -14.67 12.63
C LEU A 422 -3.92 -14.52 11.14
N VAL A 423 -3.82 -13.28 10.64
CA VAL A 423 -3.42 -13.03 9.25
C VAL A 423 -1.98 -13.47 9.01
N ARG A 424 -1.07 -13.21 9.95
CA ARG A 424 0.31 -13.73 9.91
C ARG A 424 0.33 -15.24 9.82
N ALA A 425 -0.45 -15.92 10.65
CA ALA A 425 -0.55 -17.37 10.68
C ALA A 425 -1.07 -17.95 9.36
N ILE A 426 -2.07 -17.33 8.75
CA ILE A 426 -2.57 -17.75 7.42
C ILE A 426 -1.44 -17.69 6.38
N ASN A 427 -0.65 -16.63 6.38
CA ASN A 427 0.47 -16.47 5.45
C ASN A 427 1.60 -17.47 5.76
N VAL A 428 1.94 -17.69 7.02
CA VAL A 428 2.92 -18.72 7.46
C VAL A 428 2.48 -20.10 7.03
N ARG A 429 1.20 -20.44 7.18
CA ARG A 429 0.62 -21.70 6.73
C ARG A 429 0.73 -21.90 5.22
N ARG A 430 0.75 -20.78 4.45
CA ARG A 430 0.94 -20.76 2.99
C ARG A 430 2.40 -20.68 2.58
N GLY A 431 3.32 -20.82 3.51
CA GLY A 431 4.76 -20.89 3.24
C GLY A 431 5.52 -19.58 3.45
N LEU A 432 4.89 -18.49 3.92
CA LEU A 432 5.62 -17.26 4.22
C LEU A 432 6.68 -17.52 5.29
N ARG A 433 7.91 -17.10 5.01
CA ARG A 433 9.06 -17.19 5.92
C ARG A 433 9.88 -15.90 5.83
N ARG A 434 10.84 -15.76 6.74
CA ARG A 434 11.77 -14.62 6.77
C ARG A 434 12.43 -14.34 5.42
N ALA A 435 12.77 -15.37 4.66
CA ALA A 435 13.38 -15.22 3.34
C ALA A 435 12.51 -14.43 2.34
N ASP A 436 11.18 -14.51 2.47
CA ASP A 436 10.24 -13.76 1.65
C ASP A 436 10.13 -12.29 2.07
N GLU A 437 10.59 -11.94 3.28
CA GLU A 437 10.54 -10.59 3.85
C GLU A 437 11.82 -9.81 3.61
N THR A 438 12.66 -10.32 2.76
CA THR A 438 13.90 -9.67 2.33
C THR A 438 13.66 -8.95 1.01
N PRO A 439 13.90 -7.63 0.95
CA PRO A 439 13.82 -6.90 -0.30
C PRO A 439 14.96 -7.29 -1.25
N PRO A 440 14.84 -6.98 -2.56
CA PRO A 440 15.89 -7.22 -3.53
C PRO A 440 17.22 -6.58 -3.13
N GLU A 441 18.32 -7.28 -3.37
CA GLU A 441 19.66 -6.86 -2.91
C GLU A 441 20.11 -5.49 -3.41
N ASP A 442 19.79 -5.17 -4.64
CA ASP A 442 20.21 -3.94 -5.29
C ASP A 442 19.52 -2.69 -4.73
N HIS A 443 18.39 -2.83 -4.01
CA HIS A 443 17.63 -1.71 -3.49
C HIS A 443 17.94 -1.33 -2.06
N TRP A 444 17.90 -2.34 -1.18
CA TRP A 444 17.76 -2.09 0.26
C TRP A 444 19.03 -2.45 1.01
N LYS A 445 19.63 -3.59 0.72
CA LYS A 445 20.86 -4.07 1.36
C LYS A 445 22.06 -3.16 1.11
N LYS A 446 22.13 -2.50 -0.04
CA LYS A 446 23.18 -1.54 -0.34
C LYS A 446 23.14 -0.30 0.58
N ARG A 447 21.99 0.01 1.16
CA ARG A 447 21.83 1.16 2.05
C ARG A 447 21.89 0.81 3.52
N PHE A 448 21.34 -0.35 3.90
CA PHE A 448 21.18 -0.75 5.29
C PHE A 448 21.62 -2.20 5.57
N PRO A 449 22.75 -2.68 5.03
CA PRO A 449 23.06 -4.10 5.05
C PRO A 449 23.16 -4.70 6.46
N GLU A 450 23.64 -3.91 7.42
CA GLU A 450 23.80 -4.36 8.82
C GLU A 450 22.51 -4.15 9.63
N LEU A 451 21.75 -3.12 9.30
CA LEU A 451 20.56 -2.74 10.04
C LEU A 451 19.35 -3.63 9.72
N GLU A 452 19.26 -4.15 8.49
CA GLU A 452 18.15 -5.02 8.04
C GLU A 452 17.94 -6.20 8.97
N LYS A 453 19.03 -6.92 9.26
CA LYS A 453 18.95 -8.09 10.15
C LYS A 453 18.54 -7.69 11.55
N GLN A 454 19.13 -6.63 12.09
CA GLN A 454 18.83 -6.15 13.46
C GLN A 454 17.36 -5.72 13.59
N LEU A 455 16.84 -5.02 12.59
CA LEU A 455 15.45 -4.55 12.58
C LEU A 455 14.46 -5.71 12.53
N LEU A 456 14.68 -6.70 11.66
CA LEU A 456 13.81 -7.85 11.55
C LEU A 456 13.87 -8.73 12.81
N ASP A 457 15.07 -8.97 13.37
CA ASP A 457 15.25 -9.73 14.61
C ASP A 457 14.51 -9.05 15.78
N ALA A 458 14.70 -7.74 15.94
CA ALA A 458 14.04 -6.98 16.99
C ALA A 458 12.52 -6.96 16.83
N TYR A 459 12.04 -6.75 15.60
CA TYR A 459 10.61 -6.71 15.33
C TYR A 459 9.94 -8.06 15.53
N TYR A 460 10.54 -9.14 15.08
CA TYR A 460 10.01 -10.48 15.31
C TYR A 460 9.89 -10.81 16.79
N LYS A 461 10.96 -10.52 17.55
CA LYS A 461 10.93 -10.65 19.01
C LYS A 461 9.83 -9.81 19.64
N PHE A 462 9.69 -8.55 19.22
CA PHE A 462 8.67 -7.62 19.69
C PHE A 462 7.24 -8.15 19.43
N LYS A 463 7.04 -8.76 18.25
CA LYS A 463 5.74 -9.33 17.84
C LYS A 463 5.47 -10.73 18.40
N GLY A 464 6.38 -11.30 19.21
CA GLY A 464 6.24 -12.69 19.71
C GLY A 464 6.39 -13.74 18.62
N TRP A 465 7.22 -13.48 17.59
CA TRP A 465 7.54 -14.39 16.51
C TRP A 465 8.94 -14.96 16.68
N ASN A 466 9.17 -16.15 16.14
CA ASN A 466 10.50 -16.76 16.12
C ASN A 466 11.39 -16.19 14.98
N GLU A 467 12.60 -16.73 14.82
CA GLU A 467 13.60 -16.26 13.84
C GLU A 467 13.11 -16.32 12.38
N ASP A 468 12.20 -17.23 12.06
CA ASP A 468 11.58 -17.38 10.74
C ASP A 468 10.31 -16.53 10.56
N GLY A 469 9.98 -15.71 11.57
CA GLY A 469 8.78 -14.88 11.55
C GLY A 469 7.48 -15.65 11.80
N ILE A 470 7.56 -16.83 12.42
CA ILE A 470 6.41 -17.65 12.79
C ILE A 470 5.95 -17.25 14.20
N PRO A 471 4.67 -16.93 14.43
CA PRO A 471 4.16 -16.67 15.78
C PRO A 471 4.44 -17.84 16.71
N THR A 472 5.00 -17.54 17.90
CA THR A 472 5.30 -18.59 18.88
C THR A 472 4.04 -19.16 19.52
N LYS A 473 4.12 -20.37 20.06
CA LYS A 473 3.01 -21.01 20.75
C LYS A 473 2.51 -20.19 21.93
N GLU A 474 3.44 -19.64 22.73
CA GLU A 474 3.14 -18.79 23.88
C GLU A 474 2.37 -17.53 23.47
N TYR A 475 2.80 -16.89 22.38
CA TYR A 475 2.15 -15.67 21.92
C TYR A 475 0.78 -15.96 21.29
N LEU A 476 0.64 -17.05 20.53
CA LEU A 476 -0.65 -17.49 20.02
C LEU A 476 -1.65 -17.78 21.15
N HIS A 477 -1.19 -18.42 22.22
CA HIS A 477 -2.00 -18.62 23.43
C HIS A 477 -2.40 -17.29 24.08
N HIS A 478 -1.43 -16.36 24.26
CA HIS A 478 -1.67 -15.03 24.82
C HIS A 478 -2.77 -14.26 24.10
N VAL A 479 -2.86 -14.38 22.79
CA VAL A 479 -3.88 -13.67 21.95
C VAL A 479 -5.13 -14.52 21.67
N GLY A 480 -5.31 -15.68 22.34
CA GLY A 480 -6.48 -16.54 22.19
C GLY A 480 -6.57 -17.27 20.84
N LEU A 481 -5.43 -17.65 20.28
CA LEU A 481 -5.30 -18.40 19.02
C LEU A 481 -4.73 -19.82 19.23
N ASP A 482 -5.13 -20.50 20.29
CA ASP A 482 -4.67 -21.85 20.64
C ASP A 482 -4.85 -22.86 19.49
N TYR A 483 -5.99 -22.79 18.82
CA TYR A 483 -6.29 -23.66 17.67
C TYR A 483 -5.33 -23.45 16.49
N VAL A 484 -4.72 -22.27 16.37
CA VAL A 484 -3.68 -21.99 15.38
C VAL A 484 -2.37 -22.66 15.76
N ALA A 485 -2.01 -22.61 17.06
CA ALA A 485 -0.83 -23.30 17.55
C ALA A 485 -0.94 -24.82 17.35
N GLU A 486 -2.11 -25.41 17.63
CA GLU A 486 -2.41 -26.82 17.38
C GLU A 486 -2.31 -27.18 15.88
N ASP A 487 -2.86 -26.36 14.98
CA ASP A 487 -2.74 -26.56 13.52
C ASP A 487 -1.28 -26.49 13.07
N PHE A 488 -0.50 -25.57 13.63
CA PHE A 488 0.92 -25.42 13.32
C PHE A 488 1.75 -26.64 13.78
N ILE A 489 1.50 -27.16 14.98
CA ILE A 489 2.14 -28.39 15.48
C ILE A 489 1.75 -29.57 14.59
N LYS A 490 0.47 -29.74 14.31
CA LYS A 490 -0.02 -30.81 13.43
C LYS A 490 0.59 -30.79 12.03
N ARG A 491 0.94 -29.61 11.53
CA ARG A 491 1.57 -29.45 10.22
C ARG A 491 3.10 -29.47 10.26
N GLY A 492 3.70 -29.62 11.43
CA GLY A 492 5.14 -29.53 11.59
C GLY A 492 5.73 -28.14 11.34
N ILE A 493 4.92 -27.09 11.44
CA ILE A 493 5.36 -25.69 11.36
C ILE A 493 6.00 -25.25 12.68
N LEU A 494 5.44 -25.71 13.80
CA LEU A 494 6.01 -25.60 15.15
C LEU A 494 6.25 -26.99 15.71
N THR A 495 7.23 -27.10 16.63
CA THR A 495 7.40 -28.30 17.47
C THR A 495 6.44 -28.30 18.66
N ASP A 496 6.25 -29.44 19.32
CA ASP A 496 5.43 -29.55 20.54
C ASP A 496 5.89 -28.56 21.63
N ASN A 497 7.19 -28.30 21.71
CA ASN A 497 7.80 -27.33 22.61
C ASN A 497 7.73 -25.88 22.12
N GLY A 498 7.00 -25.60 21.02
CA GLY A 498 6.81 -24.27 20.51
C GLY A 498 7.96 -23.70 19.67
N GLY A 499 9.06 -24.45 19.51
CA GLY A 499 10.20 -24.03 18.68
C GLY A 499 9.99 -24.27 17.18
N ALA A 500 10.84 -23.70 16.33
CA ALA A 500 10.89 -24.05 14.91
C ALA A 500 11.45 -25.51 14.76
N PRO A 501 10.94 -26.30 13.80
CA PRO A 501 11.52 -27.60 13.46
C PRO A 501 12.98 -27.43 13.03
N SER A 502 13.84 -28.40 13.35
CA SER A 502 15.20 -28.41 12.84
C SER A 502 15.19 -28.43 11.30
N LYS A 503 16.13 -27.71 10.65
CA LYS A 503 16.20 -27.57 9.18
C LYS A 503 16.26 -28.91 8.43
N GLU A 504 16.61 -30.00 9.09
CA GLU A 504 16.65 -31.36 8.52
C GLU A 504 15.26 -31.99 8.33
N ALA A 505 14.25 -31.55 9.08
CA ALA A 505 12.88 -32.08 8.97
C ALA A 505 12.04 -31.41 7.88
N SER A 506 12.45 -30.24 7.40
CA SER A 506 11.66 -29.44 6.44
C SER A 506 11.79 -29.88 4.97
N THR A 507 12.73 -30.75 4.65
CA THR A 507 12.96 -31.26 3.26
C THR A 507 12.06 -32.42 2.85
N GLN A 508 11.24 -32.94 3.76
CA GLN A 508 10.34 -34.09 3.48
C GLN A 508 8.89 -33.71 3.13
N THR A 509 8.47 -32.46 3.27
CA THR A 509 7.06 -32.05 3.04
C THR A 509 6.77 -31.43 1.69
N ASP A 510 7.78 -31.22 0.83
CA ASP A 510 7.58 -30.65 -0.52
C ASP A 510 7.29 -31.67 -1.63
N LYS A 511 6.86 -32.88 -1.25
CA LYS A 511 6.49 -33.95 -2.19
C LYS A 511 5.09 -34.53 -1.93
N ASN A 512 4.10 -33.68 -1.81
CA ASN A 512 2.69 -34.13 -1.99
C ASN A 512 1.80 -33.00 -2.45
#